data_f15b3882787736d4c674f93d37236424
#
_entry.id   f15b3882787736d4c674f93d37236424
#
_cell.length_a   1.000
_cell.length_b   1.000
_cell.length_c   1.000
_cell.angle_alpha   90.00
_cell.angle_beta   90.00
_cell.angle_gamma   90.00
#
_symmetry.space_group_name_H-M   'P 1'
#
loop_
_entity.id
_entity.type
_entity.pdbx_description
1 polymer ?
#
loop_
_entity_poly.entity_id
_entity_poly.type
_entity_poly.pdbx_seq_one_letter_code
_entity_poly.pdbx_strand_id
1 'polypeptide(L)'
;MPAIVTKPARIFRKTAETFQVGAKTLPQRYFVSPAVFAEEQEKIFSKQWVLVGHQSQIAQAGDYFTTEIAGESLIVVRDKRGAIHGFYNVCRHRGSRLIENRNGQLSAAIQCPYHAWTYALDGRLIGAPHMDETPGFNKTDYSLRQTQLGLWEGFAFAKLADASTRLRDASARQAQRGGYMSLEEWFAPLAEKFSRWNLSALRSAKRIQYDVRANWKLCFKIIRSVITAWAYIRSFRKSHRTIQQRMI
;
A
#
# COMPACT_ATOMS: atom_id res chain seq x y z
N MET A 1 38.30 -11.24 -26.89
CA MET A 1 37.62 -11.71 -25.70
C MET A 1 36.94 -10.50 -25.05
N PRO A 2 35.61 -10.42 -24.90
CA PRO A 2 34.96 -9.31 -24.25
C PRO A 2 35.18 -9.40 -22.73
N ALA A 3 35.56 -8.29 -22.12
CA ALA A 3 35.77 -8.16 -20.69
C ALA A 3 34.46 -8.35 -19.93
N ILE A 4 34.44 -9.29 -19.01
CA ILE A 4 33.31 -9.51 -18.06
C ILE A 4 33.30 -8.33 -17.10
N VAL A 5 32.36 -7.40 -17.31
CA VAL A 5 32.06 -6.32 -16.36
C VAL A 5 31.32 -6.94 -15.19
N THR A 6 32.03 -7.33 -14.15
CA THR A 6 31.45 -7.75 -12.87
C THR A 6 30.79 -6.53 -12.21
N LYS A 7 29.45 -6.48 -12.16
CA LYS A 7 28.73 -5.52 -11.33
C LYS A 7 29.20 -5.69 -9.87
N PRO A 8 29.61 -4.62 -9.19
CA PRO A 8 30.01 -4.72 -7.79
C PRO A 8 28.83 -5.22 -6.97
N ALA A 9 29.02 -6.29 -6.22
CA ALA A 9 28.05 -6.78 -5.25
C ALA A 9 27.64 -5.62 -4.31
N ARG A 10 26.35 -5.26 -4.31
CA ARG A 10 25.82 -4.25 -3.38
C ARG A 10 25.85 -4.84 -1.96
N ILE A 11 26.95 -4.64 -1.26
CA ILE A 11 27.10 -5.04 0.14
C ILE A 11 26.17 -4.16 0.98
N PHE A 12 25.36 -4.80 1.82
CA PHE A 12 24.54 -4.12 2.83
C PHE A 12 25.49 -3.50 3.85
N ARG A 13 25.71 -2.19 3.80
CA ARG A 13 26.58 -1.49 4.75
C ARG A 13 25.84 -1.35 6.09
N LYS A 14 26.50 -1.70 7.18
CA LYS A 14 26.00 -1.42 8.52
C LYS A 14 25.90 0.09 8.72
N THR A 15 24.96 0.54 9.55
CA THR A 15 24.74 1.98 9.82
C THR A 15 26.02 2.68 10.28
N ALA A 16 26.88 2.00 11.06
CA ALA A 16 28.18 2.50 11.49
C ALA A 16 29.16 2.76 10.32
N GLU A 17 29.05 1.99 9.23
CA GLU A 17 29.90 2.14 8.04
C GLU A 17 29.46 3.28 7.13
N THR A 18 28.24 3.78 7.31
CA THR A 18 27.68 4.92 6.57
C THR A 18 27.67 6.21 7.37
N PHE A 19 28.15 6.17 8.61
CA PHE A 19 28.24 7.36 9.47
C PHE A 19 29.29 8.33 8.91
N GLN A 20 28.84 9.55 8.59
CA GLN A 20 29.72 10.64 8.20
C GLN A 20 29.91 11.57 9.39
N VAL A 21 31.15 11.91 9.69
CA VAL A 21 31.48 12.92 10.72
C VAL A 21 30.77 14.24 10.33
N GLY A 22 30.04 14.84 11.29
CA GLY A 22 29.25 16.04 11.03
C GLY A 22 27.85 15.80 10.44
N ALA A 23 27.41 14.54 10.27
CA ALA A 23 26.04 14.23 9.87
C ALA A 23 25.06 14.82 10.88
N LYS A 24 24.06 15.59 10.37
CA LYS A 24 23.01 16.23 11.17
C LYS A 24 21.66 15.58 10.89
N THR A 25 20.77 15.63 11.88
CA THR A 25 19.35 15.28 11.64
C THR A 25 18.70 16.34 10.77
N LEU A 26 17.53 16.02 10.18
CA LEU A 26 16.72 17.00 9.49
C LEU A 26 16.35 18.16 10.44
N PRO A 27 16.27 19.39 9.94
CA PRO A 27 15.76 20.52 10.72
C PRO A 27 14.37 20.23 11.29
N GLN A 28 14.06 20.79 12.46
CA GLN A 28 12.81 20.57 13.20
C GLN A 28 11.56 20.75 12.33
N ARG A 29 11.55 21.73 11.43
CA ARG A 29 10.40 22.00 10.53
C ARG A 29 9.92 20.78 9.76
N TYR A 30 10.80 19.85 9.39
CA TYR A 30 10.42 18.63 8.68
C TYR A 30 9.64 17.63 9.53
N PHE A 31 9.60 17.84 10.84
CA PHE A 31 8.86 16.95 11.76
C PHE A 31 7.58 17.60 12.30
N VAL A 32 7.48 18.93 12.32
CA VAL A 32 6.39 19.62 12.99
C VAL A 32 5.56 20.53 12.08
N SER A 33 6.04 20.87 10.87
CA SER A 33 5.34 21.79 9.98
C SER A 33 4.19 21.11 9.23
N PRO A 34 2.93 21.58 9.36
CA PRO A 34 1.82 21.10 8.55
C PRO A 34 2.04 21.29 7.04
N ALA A 35 2.68 22.38 6.62
CA ALA A 35 2.97 22.66 5.21
C ALA A 35 3.93 21.59 4.63
N VAL A 36 4.99 21.24 5.35
CA VAL A 36 5.90 20.15 4.93
C VAL A 36 5.15 18.82 4.86
N PHE A 37 4.27 18.53 5.83
CA PHE A 37 3.47 17.31 5.80
C PHE A 37 2.53 17.27 4.59
N ALA A 38 1.88 18.38 4.25
CA ALA A 38 1.04 18.48 3.04
C ALA A 38 1.85 18.21 1.76
N GLU A 39 3.06 18.77 1.66
CA GLU A 39 3.96 18.46 0.54
C GLU A 39 4.36 16.97 0.49
N GLU A 40 4.59 16.34 1.63
CA GLU A 40 4.90 14.90 1.70
C GLU A 40 3.72 14.05 1.25
N GLN A 41 2.48 14.41 1.64
CA GLN A 41 1.27 13.74 1.15
C GLN A 41 1.19 13.83 -0.38
N GLU A 42 1.41 15.01 -0.95
CA GLU A 42 1.32 15.23 -2.39
C GLU A 42 2.49 14.60 -3.17
N LYS A 43 3.72 14.78 -2.69
CA LYS A 43 4.93 14.44 -3.47
C LYS A 43 5.45 13.02 -3.20
N ILE A 44 5.11 12.44 -2.04
CA ILE A 44 5.58 11.12 -1.63
C ILE A 44 4.42 10.12 -1.62
N PHE A 45 3.49 10.26 -0.66
CA PHE A 45 2.48 9.23 -0.42
C PHE A 45 1.50 9.06 -1.58
N SER A 46 1.16 10.14 -2.31
CA SER A 46 0.31 10.05 -3.49
C SER A 46 1.03 9.51 -4.74
N LYS A 47 2.36 9.51 -4.76
CA LYS A 47 3.18 9.19 -5.95
C LYS A 47 3.91 7.85 -5.87
N GLN A 48 4.03 7.29 -4.68
CA GLN A 48 4.81 6.07 -4.47
C GLN A 48 3.91 4.84 -4.28
N TRP A 49 4.47 3.65 -4.48
CA TRP A 49 3.85 2.40 -4.11
C TRP A 49 3.81 2.29 -2.58
N VAL A 50 2.61 2.17 -2.02
CA VAL A 50 2.37 2.04 -0.59
C VAL A 50 1.84 0.64 -0.29
N LEU A 51 2.46 -0.06 0.66
CA LEU A 51 1.97 -1.35 1.14
C LEU A 51 0.60 -1.16 1.81
N VAL A 52 -0.41 -1.84 1.31
CA VAL A 52 -1.79 -1.72 1.81
C VAL A 52 -2.29 -2.98 2.52
N GLY A 53 -1.72 -4.13 2.22
CA GLY A 53 -2.13 -5.39 2.84
C GLY A 53 -1.44 -6.61 2.24
N HIS A 54 -2.01 -7.77 2.51
CA HIS A 54 -1.55 -9.05 1.96
C HIS A 54 -2.74 -9.80 1.35
N GLN A 55 -2.52 -10.51 0.25
CA GLN A 55 -3.57 -11.23 -0.48
C GLN A 55 -4.33 -12.26 0.37
N SER A 56 -3.71 -12.78 1.44
CA SER A 56 -4.37 -13.72 2.36
C SER A 56 -5.48 -13.09 3.20
N GLN A 57 -5.56 -11.75 3.25
CA GLN A 57 -6.64 -11.04 3.95
C GLN A 57 -7.93 -11.02 3.13
N ILE A 58 -7.83 -11.29 1.84
CA ILE A 58 -8.91 -11.34 0.86
C ILE A 58 -8.81 -12.64 0.07
N ALA A 59 -8.90 -13.78 0.77
CA ALA A 59 -8.64 -15.12 0.21
C ALA A 59 -9.78 -15.59 -0.70
N GLN A 60 -11.02 -15.21 -0.38
CA GLN A 60 -12.24 -15.62 -1.09
C GLN A 60 -12.77 -14.52 -2.00
N ALA A 61 -13.52 -14.89 -3.03
CA ALA A 61 -14.25 -13.94 -3.85
C ALA A 61 -15.22 -13.11 -2.99
N GLY A 62 -15.21 -11.80 -3.17
CA GLY A 62 -16.00 -10.86 -2.38
C GLY A 62 -15.29 -10.36 -1.12
N ASP A 63 -14.23 -11.02 -0.65
CA ASP A 63 -13.46 -10.49 0.46
C ASP A 63 -12.84 -9.13 0.11
N TYR A 64 -12.91 -8.22 1.05
CA TYR A 64 -12.33 -6.89 0.90
C TYR A 64 -11.71 -6.38 2.20
N PHE A 65 -10.85 -5.40 2.05
CA PHE A 65 -10.46 -4.49 3.13
C PHE A 65 -10.43 -3.06 2.63
N THR A 66 -10.63 -2.11 3.55
CA THR A 66 -10.44 -0.69 3.29
C THR A 66 -9.13 -0.21 3.89
N THR A 67 -8.52 0.77 3.24
CA THR A 67 -7.28 1.41 3.68
C THR A 67 -7.29 2.88 3.30
N GLU A 68 -6.30 3.64 3.79
CA GLU A 68 -6.17 5.05 3.48
C GLU A 68 -4.74 5.38 3.04
N ILE A 69 -4.60 6.14 1.96
CA ILE A 69 -3.32 6.64 1.46
C ILE A 69 -3.49 8.14 1.18
N ALA A 70 -2.67 8.98 1.80
CA ALA A 70 -2.67 10.43 1.59
C ALA A 70 -4.07 11.06 1.74
N GLY A 71 -4.87 10.59 2.70
CA GLY A 71 -6.24 11.06 2.94
C GLY A 71 -7.31 10.46 2.03
N GLU A 72 -6.92 9.66 1.02
CA GLU A 72 -7.87 8.97 0.13
C GLU A 72 -8.24 7.60 0.68
N SER A 73 -9.53 7.35 0.88
CA SER A 73 -10.05 6.04 1.27
C SER A 73 -10.10 5.11 0.06
N LEU A 74 -9.59 3.90 0.21
CA LEU A 74 -9.51 2.90 -0.84
C LEU A 74 -10.21 1.60 -0.41
N ILE A 75 -10.77 0.89 -1.39
CA ILE A 75 -11.29 -0.47 -1.27
C ILE A 75 -10.34 -1.39 -2.03
N VAL A 76 -9.86 -2.44 -1.40
CA VAL A 76 -9.15 -3.55 -2.05
C VAL A 76 -10.04 -4.78 -1.95
N VAL A 77 -10.43 -5.35 -3.08
CA VAL A 77 -11.43 -6.43 -3.16
C VAL A 77 -11.00 -7.52 -4.14
N ARG A 78 -11.33 -8.78 -3.83
CA ARG A 78 -11.16 -9.90 -4.76
C ARG A 78 -12.45 -10.13 -5.52
N ASP A 79 -12.36 -10.16 -6.84
CA ASP A 79 -13.52 -10.46 -7.69
C ASP A 79 -13.78 -11.98 -7.79
N LYS A 80 -14.88 -12.33 -8.50
CA LYS A 80 -15.29 -13.73 -8.72
C LYS A 80 -14.32 -14.55 -9.58
N ARG A 81 -13.44 -13.88 -10.34
CA ARG A 81 -12.40 -14.52 -11.17
C ARG A 81 -11.09 -14.68 -10.42
N GLY A 82 -11.03 -14.23 -9.16
CA GLY A 82 -9.84 -14.28 -8.31
C GLY A 82 -8.90 -13.08 -8.49
N ALA A 83 -9.20 -12.14 -9.38
CA ALA A 83 -8.42 -10.92 -9.54
C ALA A 83 -8.66 -9.96 -8.38
N ILE A 84 -7.61 -9.24 -8.00
CA ILE A 84 -7.67 -8.24 -6.92
C ILE A 84 -7.67 -6.85 -7.54
N HIS A 85 -8.63 -6.05 -7.12
CA HIS A 85 -8.85 -4.69 -7.60
C HIS A 85 -8.71 -3.68 -6.48
N GLY A 86 -8.23 -2.48 -6.81
CA GLY A 86 -8.16 -1.33 -5.92
C GLY A 86 -9.01 -0.19 -6.46
N PHE A 87 -9.93 0.32 -5.65
CA PHE A 87 -10.81 1.43 -6.02
C PHE A 87 -10.76 2.55 -4.99
N TYR A 88 -11.00 3.78 -5.43
CA TYR A 88 -11.38 4.84 -4.50
C TYR A 88 -12.72 4.50 -3.86
N ASN A 89 -12.83 4.64 -2.57
CA ASN A 89 -14.03 4.32 -1.78
C ASN A 89 -15.08 5.44 -1.89
N VAL A 90 -15.42 5.82 -3.12
CA VAL A 90 -16.26 6.97 -3.44
C VAL A 90 -17.22 6.62 -4.57
N CYS A 91 -18.53 6.81 -4.33
CA CYS A 91 -19.57 6.61 -5.32
C CYS A 91 -19.47 7.64 -6.45
N ARG A 92 -19.61 7.19 -7.68
CA ARG A 92 -19.53 8.03 -8.88
C ARG A 92 -20.77 8.92 -9.07
N HIS A 93 -21.84 8.70 -8.32
CA HIS A 93 -23.05 9.51 -8.36
C HIS A 93 -22.85 10.87 -7.67
N ARG A 94 -22.70 10.87 -6.34
CA ARG A 94 -22.61 12.10 -5.52
C ARG A 94 -21.49 12.03 -4.46
N GLY A 95 -20.46 11.24 -4.69
CA GLY A 95 -19.28 11.21 -3.83
C GLY A 95 -19.46 10.55 -2.46
N SER A 96 -20.60 9.85 -2.22
CA SER A 96 -20.81 9.14 -0.97
C SER A 96 -19.78 8.02 -0.79
N ARG A 97 -19.32 7.79 0.44
CA ARG A 97 -18.49 6.64 0.80
C ARG A 97 -19.28 5.36 0.55
N LEU A 98 -18.64 4.36 -0.06
CA LEU A 98 -19.29 3.11 -0.42
C LEU A 98 -19.26 2.08 0.71
N ILE A 99 -18.12 1.96 1.39
CA ILE A 99 -17.88 0.98 2.46
C ILE A 99 -17.28 1.67 3.66
N GLU A 100 -17.92 1.51 4.83
CA GLU A 100 -17.45 2.04 6.11
C GLU A 100 -16.59 1.04 6.87
N ASN A 101 -16.91 -0.25 6.77
CA ASN A 101 -16.23 -1.30 7.50
C ASN A 101 -14.79 -1.49 6.99
N ARG A 102 -13.89 -1.81 7.91
CA ARG A 102 -12.47 -2.01 7.58
C ARG A 102 -12.20 -3.25 6.75
N ASN A 103 -12.99 -4.28 6.89
CA ASN A 103 -12.92 -5.52 6.14
C ASN A 103 -14.26 -6.26 6.21
N GLY A 104 -14.46 -7.19 5.33
CA GLY A 104 -15.65 -8.00 5.25
C GLY A 104 -15.72 -8.79 3.97
N GLN A 105 -16.89 -9.32 3.69
CA GLN A 105 -17.18 -10.06 2.46
C GLN A 105 -18.44 -9.51 1.80
N LEU A 106 -18.35 -9.25 0.51
CA LEU A 106 -19.44 -8.83 -0.35
C LEU A 106 -19.98 -10.05 -1.12
N SER A 107 -21.28 -10.21 -1.19
CA SER A 107 -21.88 -11.37 -1.86
C SER A 107 -21.64 -11.36 -3.37
N ALA A 108 -21.82 -10.21 -4.02
CA ALA A 108 -21.71 -10.11 -5.48
C ALA A 108 -21.30 -8.73 -6.01
N ALA A 109 -21.55 -7.66 -5.24
CA ALA A 109 -21.45 -6.30 -5.72
C ALA A 109 -21.18 -5.33 -4.57
N ILE A 110 -20.73 -4.11 -4.90
CA ILE A 110 -20.57 -2.97 -4.01
C ILE A 110 -21.78 -2.07 -4.24
N GLN A 111 -22.68 -1.97 -3.25
CA GLN A 111 -23.84 -1.10 -3.34
C GLN A 111 -23.62 0.18 -2.54
N CYS A 112 -23.88 1.32 -3.15
CA CYS A 112 -23.85 2.61 -2.49
C CYS A 112 -25.01 2.72 -1.48
N PRO A 113 -24.74 3.04 -0.20
CA PRO A 113 -25.78 3.13 0.82
C PRO A 113 -26.71 4.33 0.62
N TYR A 114 -26.33 5.31 -0.21
CA TYR A 114 -27.11 6.54 -0.40
C TYR A 114 -28.25 6.38 -1.41
N HIS A 115 -27.95 6.02 -2.68
CA HIS A 115 -28.95 5.90 -3.74
C HIS A 115 -28.87 4.56 -4.47
N ALA A 116 -28.35 3.53 -3.82
CA ALA A 116 -28.29 2.16 -4.31
C ALA A 116 -27.57 1.97 -5.68
N TRP A 117 -26.73 2.93 -6.12
CA TRP A 117 -25.87 2.66 -7.24
C TRP A 117 -25.00 1.46 -6.94
N THR A 118 -25.00 0.48 -7.82
CA THR A 118 -24.44 -0.84 -7.61
C THR A 118 -23.33 -1.10 -8.60
N TYR A 119 -22.18 -1.48 -8.10
CA TYR A 119 -20.97 -1.77 -8.87
C TYR A 119 -20.61 -3.24 -8.73
N ALA A 120 -20.25 -3.89 -9.83
CA ALA A 120 -19.64 -5.20 -9.80
C ALA A 120 -18.30 -5.15 -9.04
N LEU A 121 -17.78 -6.31 -8.61
CA LEU A 121 -16.50 -6.38 -7.88
C LEU A 121 -15.29 -5.97 -8.74
N ASP A 122 -15.45 -5.92 -10.07
CA ASP A 122 -14.47 -5.37 -11.02
C ASP A 122 -14.61 -3.85 -11.25
N GLY A 123 -15.53 -3.19 -10.53
CA GLY A 123 -15.75 -1.75 -10.53
C GLY A 123 -16.74 -1.23 -11.56
N ARG A 124 -17.26 -2.04 -12.50
CA ARG A 124 -18.26 -1.61 -13.48
C ARG A 124 -19.58 -1.26 -12.80
N LEU A 125 -20.20 -0.15 -13.21
CA LEU A 125 -21.56 0.20 -12.77
C LEU A 125 -22.58 -0.76 -13.43
N ILE A 126 -23.29 -1.55 -12.61
CA ILE A 126 -24.26 -2.55 -13.06
C ILE A 126 -25.70 -2.16 -12.73
N GLY A 127 -25.90 -1.30 -11.73
CA GLY A 127 -27.22 -0.79 -11.35
C GLY A 127 -27.17 0.70 -11.03
N ALA A 128 -28.10 1.48 -11.59
CA ALA A 128 -28.24 2.90 -11.34
C ALA A 128 -29.75 3.27 -11.34
N PRO A 129 -30.44 3.09 -10.20
CA PRO A 129 -31.86 3.38 -10.10
C PRO A 129 -32.22 4.78 -10.60
N HIS A 130 -33.33 4.91 -11.30
CA HIS A 130 -33.88 6.15 -11.86
C HIS A 130 -32.99 6.84 -12.91
N MET A 131 -31.99 6.16 -13.48
CA MET A 131 -31.12 6.72 -14.52
C MET A 131 -31.42 6.20 -15.92
N ASP A 132 -32.26 5.16 -16.06
CA ASP A 132 -32.49 4.48 -17.34
C ASP A 132 -33.21 5.41 -18.35
N GLU A 133 -34.00 6.39 -17.88
CA GLU A 133 -34.70 7.38 -18.72
C GLU A 133 -33.91 8.68 -18.93
N THR A 134 -32.68 8.78 -18.38
CA THR A 134 -31.85 10.00 -18.47
C THR A 134 -31.16 10.06 -19.83
N PRO A 135 -31.44 11.05 -20.69
CA PRO A 135 -30.82 11.17 -21.99
C PRO A 135 -29.29 11.25 -21.87
N GLY A 136 -28.58 10.43 -22.65
CA GLY A 136 -27.11 10.41 -22.69
C GLY A 136 -26.46 9.72 -21.52
N PHE A 137 -27.19 9.13 -20.58
CA PHE A 137 -26.61 8.36 -19.50
C PHE A 137 -26.12 6.99 -20.00
N ASN A 138 -24.82 6.72 -19.81
CA ASN A 138 -24.23 5.43 -20.11
C ASN A 138 -23.51 4.88 -18.86
N LYS A 139 -23.93 3.71 -18.39
CA LYS A 139 -23.34 3.06 -17.21
C LYS A 139 -21.83 2.87 -17.31
N THR A 140 -21.28 2.67 -18.51
CA THR A 140 -19.85 2.48 -18.72
C THR A 140 -19.00 3.67 -18.29
N ASP A 141 -19.56 4.88 -18.34
CA ASP A 141 -18.85 6.12 -18.01
C ASP A 141 -18.74 6.36 -16.50
N TYR A 142 -19.46 5.57 -15.71
CA TYR A 142 -19.59 5.71 -14.27
C TYR A 142 -19.00 4.54 -13.48
N SER A 143 -18.10 3.77 -14.08
CA SER A 143 -17.33 2.74 -13.35
C SER A 143 -16.53 3.35 -12.20
N LEU A 144 -16.29 2.59 -11.14
CA LEU A 144 -15.46 3.05 -10.01
C LEU A 144 -14.08 3.47 -10.50
N ARG A 145 -13.56 4.54 -9.91
CA ARG A 145 -12.19 4.98 -10.19
C ARG A 145 -11.21 3.99 -9.57
N GLN A 146 -10.32 3.48 -10.40
CA GLN A 146 -9.30 2.53 -9.98
C GLN A 146 -8.06 3.25 -9.45
N THR A 147 -7.39 2.62 -8.47
CA THR A 147 -6.00 2.89 -8.14
C THR A 147 -5.10 1.95 -8.92
N GLN A 148 -3.84 2.30 -9.11
CA GLN A 148 -2.86 1.29 -9.50
C GLN A 148 -2.69 0.32 -8.33
N LEU A 149 -2.89 -0.96 -8.59
CA LEU A 149 -2.69 -2.03 -7.60
C LEU A 149 -1.74 -3.06 -8.18
N GLY A 150 -0.75 -3.46 -7.40
CA GLY A 150 0.18 -4.52 -7.77
C GLY A 150 0.40 -5.49 -6.62
N LEU A 151 0.71 -6.73 -6.94
CA LEU A 151 1.11 -7.75 -5.98
C LEU A 151 2.59 -8.06 -6.16
N TRP A 152 3.34 -8.04 -5.08
CA TRP A 152 4.71 -8.53 -5.04
C TRP A 152 4.83 -9.52 -3.89
N GLU A 153 5.15 -10.77 -4.22
CA GLU A 153 5.29 -11.86 -3.25
C GLU A 153 4.10 -11.96 -2.28
N GLY A 154 2.87 -11.78 -2.78
CA GLY A 154 1.64 -11.82 -1.99
C GLY A 154 1.29 -10.53 -1.24
N PHE A 155 2.21 -9.58 -1.15
CA PHE A 155 1.94 -8.26 -0.58
C PHE A 155 1.27 -7.36 -1.61
N ALA A 156 0.18 -6.70 -1.20
CA ALA A 156 -0.56 -5.77 -2.03
C ALA A 156 -0.04 -4.35 -1.83
N PHE A 157 0.31 -3.71 -2.95
CA PHE A 157 0.74 -2.32 -2.98
C PHE A 157 -0.23 -1.52 -3.84
N ALA A 158 -0.58 -0.34 -3.36
CA ALA A 158 -1.39 0.59 -4.12
C ALA A 158 -0.63 1.89 -4.36
N LYS A 159 -0.92 2.51 -5.50
CA LYS A 159 -0.44 3.84 -5.86
C LYS A 159 -1.61 4.66 -6.37
N LEU A 160 -1.75 5.89 -5.87
CA LEU A 160 -2.82 6.75 -6.30
C LEU A 160 -2.60 7.17 -7.75
N ALA A 161 -3.69 7.22 -8.53
CA ALA A 161 -3.64 7.76 -9.88
C ALA A 161 -3.36 9.27 -9.82
N ASP A 162 -2.60 9.79 -10.77
CA ASP A 162 -2.41 11.24 -10.90
C ASP A 162 -3.73 11.97 -11.14
N ALA A 163 -3.80 13.23 -10.73
CA ALA A 163 -5.00 14.05 -10.90
C ALA A 163 -5.47 14.11 -12.37
N SER A 164 -4.55 14.11 -13.33
CA SER A 164 -4.83 14.05 -14.76
C SER A 164 -5.45 12.71 -15.19
N THR A 165 -5.10 11.61 -14.52
CA THR A 165 -5.65 10.28 -14.75
C THR A 165 -6.97 10.09 -14.03
N ARG A 166 -7.20 10.83 -12.92
CA ARG A 166 -8.47 10.82 -12.18
C ARG A 166 -9.64 11.37 -13.01
N LEU A 167 -9.36 12.27 -13.96
CA LEU A 167 -10.36 12.94 -14.80
C LEU A 167 -10.62 12.22 -16.13
N ARG A 168 -9.74 11.32 -16.54
CA ARG A 168 -9.90 10.53 -17.78
C ARG A 168 -10.35 9.12 -17.41
N ASP A 169 -11.37 8.63 -18.09
CA ASP A 169 -11.79 7.24 -17.98
C ASP A 169 -10.60 6.35 -18.32
N ALA A 170 -10.12 5.67 -17.29
CA ALA A 170 -8.95 4.83 -17.41
C ALA A 170 -9.32 3.53 -18.14
N SER A 171 -9.21 3.51 -19.44
CA SER A 171 -8.85 2.25 -20.08
C SER A 171 -7.46 1.88 -19.54
N ALA A 172 -7.35 0.71 -18.92
CA ALA A 172 -6.16 0.24 -18.20
C ALA A 172 -4.86 0.23 -19.04
N ARG A 173 -4.95 0.46 -20.34
CA ARG A 173 -3.84 0.54 -21.31
C ARG A 173 -3.10 1.90 -21.32
N GLN A 174 -3.67 2.95 -20.73
CA GLN A 174 -3.08 4.30 -20.75
C GLN A 174 -2.24 4.60 -19.50
N ALA A 175 -2.41 3.84 -18.42
CA ALA A 175 -1.61 3.98 -17.19
C ALA A 175 -0.12 3.61 -17.41
N GLN A 176 0.19 2.84 -18.44
CA GLN A 176 1.57 2.43 -18.76
C GLN A 176 2.38 3.46 -19.55
N ARG A 177 1.77 4.54 -20.05
CA ARG A 177 2.47 5.53 -20.90
C ARG A 177 3.03 6.75 -20.18
N GLY A 178 2.79 6.89 -18.89
CA GLY A 178 3.34 8.01 -18.12
C GLY A 178 4.53 7.59 -17.29
N GLY A 179 5.71 7.32 -17.87
CA GLY A 179 7.05 7.31 -17.24
C GLY A 179 7.22 6.78 -15.80
N TYR A 180 6.26 6.08 -15.24
CA TYR A 180 6.27 5.59 -13.88
C TYR A 180 6.74 4.13 -13.84
N MET A 181 7.70 3.88 -12.95
CA MET A 181 8.24 2.56 -12.66
C MET A 181 7.12 1.61 -12.25
N SER A 182 7.05 0.43 -12.87
CA SER A 182 6.13 -0.64 -12.47
C SER A 182 6.47 -1.15 -11.06
N LEU A 183 5.56 -1.91 -10.44
CA LEU A 183 5.85 -2.51 -9.14
C LEU A 183 7.01 -3.51 -9.22
N GLU A 184 7.09 -4.27 -10.30
CA GLU A 184 8.16 -5.22 -10.56
C GLU A 184 9.51 -4.52 -10.69
N GLU A 185 9.59 -3.44 -11.46
CA GLU A 185 10.80 -2.62 -11.58
C GLU A 185 11.19 -1.99 -10.25
N TRP A 186 10.20 -1.54 -9.45
CA TRP A 186 10.40 -0.99 -8.11
C TRP A 186 11.06 -2.01 -7.17
N PHE A 187 10.60 -3.26 -7.19
CA PHE A 187 11.09 -4.32 -6.34
C PHE A 187 12.23 -5.15 -6.93
N ALA A 188 12.60 -4.96 -8.19
CA ALA A 188 13.68 -5.70 -8.84
C ALA A 188 14.98 -5.79 -8.00
N PRO A 189 15.44 -4.71 -7.30
CA PRO A 189 16.63 -4.80 -6.45
C PRO A 189 16.48 -5.68 -5.21
N LEU A 190 15.23 -6.04 -4.84
CA LEU A 190 14.91 -6.83 -3.67
C LEU A 190 14.58 -8.29 -3.98
N ALA A 191 14.18 -8.62 -5.21
CA ALA A 191 13.71 -9.94 -5.61
C ALA A 191 14.70 -11.06 -5.20
N GLU A 192 15.97 -10.94 -5.56
CA GLU A 192 16.99 -11.92 -5.18
C GLU A 192 17.21 -12.02 -3.67
N LYS A 193 17.09 -10.89 -2.95
CA LYS A 193 17.35 -10.84 -1.51
C LYS A 193 16.30 -11.58 -0.69
N PHE A 194 15.06 -11.62 -1.21
CA PHE A 194 13.94 -12.21 -0.51
C PHE A 194 13.55 -13.60 -1.01
N SER A 195 14.13 -14.09 -2.12
CA SER A 195 13.80 -15.38 -2.74
C SER A 195 13.82 -16.57 -1.76
N ARG A 196 14.76 -16.58 -0.81
CA ARG A 196 14.92 -17.67 0.17
C ARG A 196 13.79 -17.78 1.21
N TRP A 197 12.94 -16.75 1.38
CA TRP A 197 11.95 -16.74 2.45
C TRP A 197 10.55 -17.16 2.01
N ASN A 198 10.32 -17.44 0.73
CA ASN A 198 9.01 -17.83 0.20
C ASN A 198 7.88 -16.90 0.73
N LEU A 199 8.04 -15.60 0.50
CA LEU A 199 7.15 -14.56 1.04
C LEU A 199 5.71 -14.74 0.58
N SER A 200 5.49 -15.27 -0.62
CA SER A 200 4.15 -15.54 -1.19
C SER A 200 3.34 -16.56 -0.38
N ALA A 201 4.01 -17.44 0.38
CA ALA A 201 3.36 -18.40 1.25
C ALA A 201 2.96 -17.83 2.63
N LEU A 202 3.39 -16.63 2.96
CA LEU A 202 3.03 -15.99 4.22
C LEU A 202 1.52 -15.77 4.34
N ARG A 203 1.05 -15.66 5.57
CA ARG A 203 -0.34 -15.34 5.90
C ARG A 203 -0.37 -14.23 6.94
N SER A 204 -1.32 -13.31 6.80
CA SER A 204 -1.59 -12.31 7.82
C SER A 204 -2.26 -12.96 9.02
N ALA A 205 -1.51 -13.16 10.11
CA ALA A 205 -2.02 -13.78 11.32
C ALA A 205 -2.74 -12.78 12.24
N LYS A 206 -2.24 -11.55 12.32
CA LYS A 206 -2.80 -10.50 13.18
C LYS A 206 -2.40 -9.13 12.66
N ARG A 207 -3.33 -8.17 12.73
CA ARG A 207 -3.06 -6.76 12.51
C ARG A 207 -3.13 -6.03 13.85
N ILE A 208 -2.08 -5.29 14.18
CA ILE A 208 -2.04 -4.40 15.35
C ILE A 208 -1.87 -2.98 14.82
N GLN A 209 -2.70 -2.07 15.29
CA GLN A 209 -2.65 -0.66 14.92
C GLN A 209 -2.34 0.17 16.16
N TYR A 210 -1.41 1.10 16.01
CA TYR A 210 -1.06 2.08 17.03
C TYR A 210 -1.33 3.48 16.51
N ASP A 211 -2.05 4.28 17.28
CA ASP A 211 -2.19 5.71 17.01
C ASP A 211 -1.07 6.45 17.74
N VAL A 212 -0.14 6.98 16.93
CA VAL A 212 1.05 7.65 17.46
C VAL A 212 1.01 9.11 17.06
N ARG A 213 0.97 10.00 18.07
CA ARG A 213 1.03 11.45 17.85
C ARG A 213 2.43 11.92 17.49
N ALA A 214 2.94 11.44 16.36
CA ALA A 214 4.29 11.74 15.89
C ALA A 214 4.33 11.75 14.36
N ASN A 215 5.29 12.50 13.81
CA ASN A 215 5.53 12.48 12.38
C ASN A 215 6.02 11.09 11.92
N TRP A 216 5.55 10.61 10.79
CA TRP A 216 5.87 9.30 10.22
C TRP A 216 7.38 9.02 10.11
N LYS A 217 8.20 10.06 9.86
CA LYS A 217 9.67 9.93 9.79
C LYS A 217 10.30 9.48 11.11
N LEU A 218 9.68 9.85 12.25
CA LEU A 218 10.12 9.37 13.57
C LEU A 218 9.76 7.90 13.76
N CYS A 219 8.54 7.50 13.39
CA CYS A 219 8.11 6.10 13.42
C CYS A 219 9.04 5.24 12.55
N PHE A 220 9.36 5.69 11.34
CA PHE A 220 10.28 5.00 10.46
C PHE A 220 11.69 4.86 11.04
N LYS A 221 12.22 5.91 11.68
CA LYS A 221 13.52 5.86 12.37
C LYS A 221 13.52 4.84 13.52
N ILE A 222 12.46 4.80 14.31
CA ILE A 222 12.33 3.84 15.43
C ILE A 222 12.28 2.41 14.88
N ILE A 223 11.45 2.11 13.89
CA ILE A 223 11.37 0.77 13.29
C ILE A 223 12.75 0.35 12.75
N ARG A 224 13.43 1.24 12.04
CA ARG A 224 14.78 0.96 11.52
C ARG A 224 15.80 0.69 12.64
N SER A 225 15.74 1.42 13.76
CA SER A 225 16.64 1.20 14.90
C SER A 225 16.33 -0.10 15.64
N VAL A 226 15.05 -0.47 15.77
CA VAL A 226 14.62 -1.74 16.40
C VAL A 226 15.08 -2.95 15.58
N ILE A 227 14.99 -2.89 14.24
CA ILE A 227 15.51 -3.95 13.38
C ILE A 227 17.02 -4.13 13.57
N THR A 228 17.77 -3.04 13.75
CA THR A 228 19.21 -3.11 14.06
C THR A 228 19.49 -3.49 15.52
N ALA A 229 18.63 -3.11 16.48
CA ALA A 229 18.75 -3.44 17.89
C ALA A 229 18.43 -4.93 18.20
N TRP A 230 17.81 -5.66 17.27
CA TRP A 230 17.50 -7.10 17.47
C TRP A 230 18.75 -7.94 17.75
N ALA A 231 19.87 -7.58 17.18
CA ALA A 231 21.17 -8.18 17.49
C ALA A 231 21.59 -7.91 18.95
N TYR A 232 21.26 -6.73 19.50
CA TYR A 232 21.52 -6.36 20.90
C TYR A 232 20.56 -7.04 21.87
N ILE A 233 19.28 -7.14 21.54
CA ILE A 233 18.27 -7.82 22.38
C ILE A 233 18.57 -9.31 22.51
N ARG A 234 19.11 -9.95 21.48
CA ARG A 234 19.55 -11.34 21.53
C ARG A 234 20.74 -11.55 22.46
N SER A 235 21.66 -10.59 22.55
CA SER A 235 22.76 -10.64 23.50
C SER A 235 22.29 -10.38 24.94
N PHE A 236 21.32 -9.50 25.15
CA PHE A 236 20.72 -9.20 26.45
C PHE A 236 19.95 -10.41 27.02
N ARG A 237 19.20 -11.15 26.20
CA ARG A 237 18.55 -12.41 26.63
C ARG A 237 19.55 -13.51 27.02
N LYS A 238 20.72 -13.57 26.38
CA LYS A 238 21.78 -14.51 26.77
C LYS A 238 22.38 -14.14 28.13
N SER A 239 22.64 -12.85 28.40
CA SER A 239 23.19 -12.40 29.68
C SER A 239 22.20 -12.56 30.85
N HIS A 240 20.89 -12.34 30.63
CA HIS A 240 19.87 -12.54 31.68
C HIS A 240 19.64 -14.01 32.05
N ARG A 241 19.74 -14.95 31.10
CA ARG A 241 19.70 -16.40 31.45
C ARG A 241 20.88 -16.83 32.30
N THR A 242 22.04 -16.25 32.10
CA THR A 242 23.25 -16.54 32.88
C THR A 242 23.18 -15.97 34.32
N ILE A 243 22.46 -14.87 34.52
CA ILE A 243 22.26 -14.28 35.86
C ILE A 243 21.22 -15.07 36.66
N GLN A 244 20.12 -15.56 36.05
CA GLN A 244 19.16 -16.39 36.75
C GLN A 244 19.69 -17.79 37.11
N GLN A 245 20.67 -18.32 36.40
CA GLN A 245 21.29 -19.61 36.74
C GLN A 245 22.37 -19.50 37.83
N ARG A 246 22.74 -18.29 38.30
CA ARG A 246 23.68 -18.07 39.40
C ARG A 246 23.02 -17.67 40.72
N MET A 247 21.68 -17.64 40.78
CA MET A 247 20.90 -17.30 41.99
C MET A 247 20.02 -18.45 42.48
N ILE A 248 20.37 -19.71 42.14
CA ILE A 248 19.82 -20.93 42.76
C ILE A 248 20.95 -21.71 43.36
#